data_ba201121917b634122a3196e1cfbf4ef
#
_entry.id   ba201121917b634122a3196e1cfbf4ef
#
_cell.length_a   1.000
_cell.length_b   1.000
_cell.length_c   1.000
_cell.angle_alpha   90.00
_cell.angle_beta   90.00
_cell.angle_gamma   90.00
#
_symmetry.space_group_name_H-M   'P 1'
#
loop_
_entity.id
_entity.type
_entity.pdbx_description
1 polymer ?
#
loop_
_entity_poly.entity_id
_entity_poly.type
_entity_poly.pdbx_seq_one_letter_code
_entity_poly.pdbx_strand_id
1 'polypeptide(L)'
;VTAYIYNKVCEKLGVEERLKEHPEERLTASAILYSRTRNEVWMVGDCQAIIDGKLYENGKPYEQEIARKRVELIEQGLSPAEARKQIEPLLIKAMLSGQNQNYTVIDGFPIYREGVKVVSVSDACSVQDTVPASDSVSASGTISVSSSEIVLASDGYPFLKPTLAASEAALAEQIANDPQNIRSFIATKGIVEGNKSFDDRTYIRFVYWK
;
A
#
# COMPACT_ATOMS: atom_id res chain seq x y z
N VAL A 1 14.08 -12.73 4.90
CA VAL A 1 13.30 -13.85 5.47
C VAL A 1 12.23 -14.32 4.48
N THR A 2 11.37 -13.43 3.98
CA THR A 2 10.23 -13.80 3.08
C THR A 2 10.70 -14.46 1.79
N ALA A 3 11.68 -13.88 1.10
CA ALA A 3 12.27 -14.48 -0.10
C ALA A 3 12.88 -15.87 0.20
N TYR A 4 13.55 -16.02 1.34
CA TYR A 4 14.10 -17.32 1.75
C TYR A 4 13.00 -18.38 1.93
N ILE A 5 11.90 -18.04 2.60
CA ILE A 5 10.78 -18.97 2.82
C ILE A 5 10.15 -19.34 1.48
N TYR A 6 9.88 -18.35 0.62
CA TYR A 6 9.32 -18.56 -0.70
C TYR A 6 10.21 -19.49 -1.56
N ASN A 7 11.53 -19.23 -1.59
CA ASN A 7 12.48 -20.06 -2.34
C ASN A 7 12.51 -21.49 -1.82
N LYS A 8 12.44 -21.69 -0.48
CA LYS A 8 12.36 -23.03 0.10
C LYS A 8 11.09 -23.77 -0.27
N VAL A 9 9.97 -23.08 -0.42
CA VAL A 9 8.72 -23.69 -0.91
C VAL A 9 8.85 -24.05 -2.39
N CYS A 10 9.37 -23.17 -3.22
CA CYS A 10 9.59 -23.43 -4.65
C CYS A 10 10.55 -24.60 -4.88
N GLU A 11 11.66 -24.65 -4.14
CA GLU A 11 12.63 -25.75 -4.15
C GLU A 11 11.95 -27.09 -3.79
N LYS A 12 11.17 -27.11 -2.70
CA LYS A 12 10.44 -28.30 -2.24
C LYS A 12 9.40 -28.79 -3.24
N LEU A 13 8.75 -27.88 -3.97
CA LEU A 13 7.76 -28.19 -4.99
C LEU A 13 8.38 -28.49 -6.36
N GLY A 14 9.68 -28.20 -6.55
CA GLY A 14 10.37 -28.40 -7.84
C GLY A 14 9.90 -27.42 -8.94
N VAL A 15 9.39 -26.25 -8.57
CA VAL A 15 8.79 -25.28 -9.53
C VAL A 15 9.68 -24.06 -9.83
N GLU A 16 10.88 -24.00 -9.28
CA GLU A 16 11.76 -22.82 -9.39
C GLU A 16 12.09 -22.46 -10.85
N GLU A 17 12.50 -23.44 -11.67
CA GLU A 17 12.84 -23.19 -13.08
C GLU A 17 11.61 -22.73 -13.86
N ARG A 18 10.45 -23.34 -13.65
CA ARG A 18 9.21 -22.89 -14.26
C ARG A 18 8.87 -21.44 -13.91
N LEU A 19 9.03 -21.06 -12.65
CA LEU A 19 8.73 -19.69 -12.20
C LEU A 19 9.79 -18.67 -12.68
N LYS A 20 10.99 -19.11 -13.08
CA LYS A 20 11.96 -18.25 -13.79
C LYS A 20 11.49 -17.93 -15.20
N GLU A 21 11.04 -18.96 -15.91
CA GLU A 21 10.58 -18.86 -17.31
C GLU A 21 9.19 -18.23 -17.42
N HIS A 22 8.34 -18.39 -16.39
CA HIS A 22 6.96 -17.93 -16.32
C HIS A 22 6.73 -17.00 -15.13
N PRO A 23 7.25 -15.75 -15.14
CA PRO A 23 7.07 -14.82 -14.03
C PRO A 23 5.61 -14.44 -13.77
N GLU A 24 4.71 -14.60 -14.75
CA GLU A 24 3.26 -14.43 -14.61
C GLU A 24 2.60 -15.46 -13.68
N GLU A 25 3.25 -16.58 -13.44
CA GLU A 25 2.76 -17.63 -12.52
C GLU A 25 3.26 -17.43 -11.08
N ARG A 26 4.12 -16.45 -10.82
CA ARG A 26 4.65 -16.18 -9.49
C ARG A 26 3.57 -15.61 -8.58
N LEU A 27 3.51 -16.12 -7.36
CA LEU A 27 2.77 -15.45 -6.28
C LEU A 27 3.55 -14.20 -5.87
N THR A 28 2.87 -13.08 -5.83
CA THR A 28 3.44 -11.79 -5.43
C THR A 28 2.83 -11.29 -4.13
N ALA A 29 3.62 -10.56 -3.35
CA ALA A 29 3.15 -9.90 -2.14
C ALA A 29 3.76 -8.51 -2.03
N SER A 30 3.01 -7.60 -1.45
CA SER A 30 3.49 -6.31 -0.95
C SER A 30 3.70 -6.39 0.56
N ALA A 31 4.61 -5.61 1.09
CA ALA A 31 4.87 -5.55 2.53
C ALA A 31 5.21 -4.13 2.96
N ILE A 32 4.70 -3.76 4.12
CA ILE A 32 5.07 -2.52 4.80
C ILE A 32 5.56 -2.84 6.21
N LEU A 33 6.69 -2.25 6.59
CA LEU A 33 7.36 -2.52 7.87
C LEU A 33 7.79 -1.22 8.53
N TYR A 34 7.67 -1.18 9.85
CA TYR A 34 8.31 -0.16 10.66
C TYR A 34 9.53 -0.74 11.38
N SER A 35 10.68 -0.12 11.17
CA SER A 35 11.92 -0.46 11.85
C SER A 35 12.15 0.47 13.05
N ARG A 36 11.91 -0.01 14.26
CA ARG A 36 12.13 0.77 15.49
C ARG A 36 13.60 1.19 15.65
N THR A 37 14.54 0.32 15.31
CA THR A 37 15.98 0.58 15.45
C THR A 37 16.46 1.68 14.49
N ARG A 38 15.89 1.75 13.28
CA ARG A 38 16.24 2.75 12.28
C ARG A 38 15.32 3.96 12.29
N ASN A 39 14.18 3.85 12.97
CA ASN A 39 13.09 4.81 12.95
C ASN A 39 12.63 5.14 11.52
N GLU A 40 12.39 4.09 10.75
CA GLU A 40 12.04 4.17 9.33
C GLU A 40 10.83 3.28 9.03
N VAL A 41 10.00 3.69 8.07
CA VAL A 41 8.98 2.86 7.42
C VAL A 41 9.53 2.42 6.07
N TRP A 42 9.50 1.13 5.79
CA TRP A 42 9.90 0.54 4.51
C TRP A 42 8.69 -0.03 3.78
N MET A 43 8.52 0.37 2.52
CA MET A 43 7.40 -0.03 1.68
C MET A 43 7.94 -0.83 0.48
N VAL A 44 7.56 -2.10 0.40
CA VAL A 44 7.83 -3.00 -0.73
C VAL A 44 6.50 -3.26 -1.42
N GLY A 45 6.39 -2.91 -2.70
CA GLY A 45 5.12 -2.93 -3.42
C GLY A 45 4.27 -1.68 -3.09
N ASP A 46 2.97 -1.78 -3.35
CA ASP A 46 2.00 -0.70 -3.40
C ASP A 46 1.28 -0.39 -2.06
N CYS A 47 1.95 -0.66 -0.95
CA CYS A 47 1.45 -0.32 0.38
C CYS A 47 1.34 1.19 0.62
N GLN A 48 0.64 1.56 1.69
CA GLN A 48 0.39 2.94 2.12
C GLN A 48 0.81 3.14 3.57
N ALA A 49 1.26 4.35 3.92
CA ALA A 49 1.49 4.76 5.30
C ALA A 49 0.96 6.17 5.55
N ILE A 50 0.51 6.43 6.79
CA ILE A 50 0.36 7.80 7.30
C ILE A 50 1.33 7.94 8.47
N ILE A 51 2.17 8.96 8.42
CA ILE A 51 3.13 9.28 9.48
C ILE A 51 2.87 10.73 9.88
N ASP A 52 2.47 10.95 11.12
CA ASP A 52 2.11 12.26 11.66
C ASP A 52 1.16 13.07 10.74
N GLY A 53 0.12 12.39 10.25
CA GLY A 53 -0.91 12.96 9.37
C GLY A 53 -0.53 13.05 7.89
N LYS A 54 0.71 12.78 7.50
CA LYS A 54 1.15 12.81 6.10
C LYS A 54 1.05 11.44 5.45
N LEU A 55 0.33 11.37 4.32
CA LEU A 55 0.20 10.15 3.51
C LEU A 55 1.44 9.89 2.64
N TYR A 56 1.86 8.65 2.62
CA TYR A 56 2.92 8.11 1.76
C TYR A 56 2.38 6.89 1.02
N GLU A 57 2.62 6.85 -0.28
CA GLU A 57 2.21 5.77 -1.18
C GLU A 57 3.40 5.31 -2.02
N ASN A 58 3.36 4.08 -2.48
CA ASN A 58 4.39 3.49 -3.35
C ASN A 58 3.73 2.74 -4.52
N GLY A 59 2.89 3.45 -5.27
CA GLY A 59 2.10 2.88 -6.38
C GLY A 59 2.94 2.37 -7.54
N LYS A 60 2.34 1.49 -8.34
CA LYS A 60 2.95 0.97 -9.57
C LYS A 60 2.87 2.01 -10.69
N PRO A 61 3.96 2.29 -11.42
CA PRO A 61 4.03 3.39 -12.40
C PRO A 61 2.99 3.30 -13.54
N TYR A 62 2.61 2.07 -13.94
CA TYR A 62 1.72 1.82 -15.08
C TYR A 62 0.23 1.83 -14.73
N GLU A 63 -0.11 1.79 -13.45
CA GLU A 63 -1.48 1.47 -13.01
C GLU A 63 -2.49 2.54 -13.40
N GLN A 64 -2.11 3.80 -13.27
CA GLN A 64 -2.96 4.94 -13.62
C GLN A 64 -3.30 5.02 -15.12
N GLU A 65 -2.33 4.72 -15.98
CA GLU A 65 -2.56 4.73 -17.44
C GLU A 65 -3.55 3.63 -17.84
N ILE A 66 -3.34 2.41 -17.34
CA ILE A 66 -4.22 1.28 -17.63
C ILE A 66 -5.60 1.48 -17.02
N ALA A 67 -5.68 2.08 -15.82
CA ALA A 67 -6.96 2.41 -15.19
C ALA A 67 -7.77 3.43 -16.02
N ARG A 68 -7.13 4.47 -16.55
CA ARG A 68 -7.77 5.42 -17.47
C ARG A 68 -8.30 4.75 -18.73
N LYS A 69 -7.52 3.81 -19.30
CA LYS A 69 -7.96 3.02 -20.44
C LYS A 69 -9.23 2.22 -20.14
N ARG A 70 -9.33 1.66 -18.94
CA ARG A 70 -10.55 0.98 -18.49
C ARG A 70 -11.75 1.94 -18.42
N VAL A 71 -11.55 3.15 -17.89
CA VAL A 71 -12.61 4.18 -17.84
C VAL A 71 -13.10 4.51 -19.25
N GLU A 72 -12.18 4.79 -20.20
CA GLU A 72 -12.52 5.08 -21.59
C GLU A 72 -13.37 3.97 -22.22
N LEU A 73 -13.05 2.70 -22.00
CA LEU A 73 -13.81 1.57 -22.50
C LEU A 73 -15.23 1.50 -21.93
N ILE A 74 -15.39 1.81 -20.63
CA ILE A 74 -16.70 1.88 -19.98
C ILE A 74 -17.52 3.06 -20.54
N GLU A 75 -16.91 4.22 -20.75
CA GLU A 75 -17.56 5.39 -21.36
C GLU A 75 -17.99 5.14 -22.80
N GLN A 76 -17.29 4.27 -23.52
CA GLN A 76 -17.65 3.79 -24.86
C GLN A 76 -18.78 2.76 -24.84
N GLY A 77 -19.30 2.38 -23.68
CA GLY A 77 -20.47 1.51 -23.52
C GLY A 77 -20.16 0.05 -23.19
N LEU A 78 -18.91 -0.31 -22.92
CA LEU A 78 -18.60 -1.65 -22.44
C LEU A 78 -19.03 -1.80 -20.96
N SER A 79 -19.47 -3.01 -20.62
CA SER A 79 -19.67 -3.34 -19.21
C SER A 79 -18.34 -3.29 -18.44
N PRO A 80 -18.35 -3.02 -17.12
CA PRO A 80 -17.14 -3.03 -16.31
C PRO A 80 -16.32 -4.32 -16.38
N ALA A 81 -17.01 -5.47 -16.54
CA ALA A 81 -16.38 -6.78 -16.68
C ALA A 81 -15.67 -6.93 -18.04
N GLU A 82 -16.30 -6.50 -19.14
CA GLU A 82 -15.69 -6.52 -20.46
C GLU A 82 -14.52 -5.55 -20.55
N ALA A 83 -14.64 -4.35 -20.01
CA ALA A 83 -13.56 -3.38 -19.94
C ALA A 83 -12.36 -3.93 -19.15
N ARG A 84 -12.61 -4.61 -18.00
CA ARG A 84 -11.57 -5.29 -17.23
C ARG A 84 -10.87 -6.36 -18.05
N LYS A 85 -11.62 -7.21 -18.75
CA LYS A 85 -11.06 -8.26 -19.62
C LYS A 85 -10.21 -7.69 -20.76
N GLN A 86 -10.60 -6.53 -21.32
CA GLN A 86 -9.83 -5.90 -22.40
C GLN A 86 -8.50 -5.30 -21.93
N ILE A 87 -8.41 -4.81 -20.70
CA ILE A 87 -7.16 -4.27 -20.14
C ILE A 87 -6.24 -5.34 -19.53
N GLU A 88 -6.73 -6.57 -19.33
CA GLU A 88 -5.95 -7.66 -18.71
C GLU A 88 -4.64 -7.96 -19.45
N PRO A 89 -4.59 -8.05 -20.79
CA PRO A 89 -3.31 -8.22 -21.50
C PRO A 89 -2.33 -7.06 -21.27
N LEU A 90 -2.82 -5.82 -21.08
CA LEU A 90 -1.98 -4.65 -20.77
C LEU A 90 -1.38 -4.77 -19.36
N LEU A 91 -2.18 -5.23 -18.39
CA LEU A 91 -1.72 -5.48 -17.02
C LEU A 91 -0.64 -6.56 -16.98
N ILE A 92 -0.88 -7.69 -17.66
CA ILE A 92 0.12 -8.78 -17.76
C ILE A 92 1.41 -8.27 -18.40
N LYS A 93 1.30 -7.56 -19.53
CA LYS A 93 2.48 -6.98 -20.21
C LYS A 93 3.24 -6.01 -19.30
N ALA A 94 2.54 -5.11 -18.60
CA ALA A 94 3.15 -4.15 -17.68
C ALA A 94 3.82 -4.85 -16.48
N MET A 95 3.17 -5.90 -15.95
CA MET A 95 3.76 -6.74 -14.91
C MET A 95 5.04 -7.40 -15.38
N LEU A 96 5.03 -8.11 -16.52
CA LEU A 96 6.19 -8.82 -17.05
C LEU A 96 7.37 -7.89 -17.37
N SER A 97 7.09 -6.66 -17.81
CA SER A 97 8.13 -5.68 -18.15
C SER A 97 8.60 -4.83 -16.95
N GLY A 98 7.87 -4.84 -15.84
CA GLY A 98 8.09 -3.92 -14.72
C GLY A 98 8.44 -4.58 -13.39
N GLN A 99 7.93 -5.79 -13.14
CA GLN A 99 8.09 -6.47 -11.86
C GLN A 99 9.56 -6.70 -11.53
N ASN A 100 9.98 -6.16 -10.37
CA ASN A 100 11.37 -6.17 -9.92
C ASN A 100 12.39 -5.61 -10.95
N GLN A 101 11.93 -4.70 -11.83
CA GLN A 101 12.74 -3.94 -12.77
C GLN A 101 12.54 -2.42 -12.61
N ASN A 102 11.30 -1.94 -12.49
CA ASN A 102 10.98 -0.53 -12.29
C ASN A 102 9.98 -0.28 -11.14
N TYR A 103 9.40 -1.33 -10.57
CA TYR A 103 8.71 -1.33 -9.28
C TYR A 103 9.05 -2.61 -8.52
N THR A 104 8.84 -2.62 -7.21
CA THR A 104 9.25 -3.73 -6.35
C THR A 104 8.05 -4.54 -5.87
N VAL A 105 8.21 -5.87 -5.80
CA VAL A 105 7.30 -6.81 -5.14
C VAL A 105 8.11 -7.95 -4.52
N ILE A 106 7.51 -8.67 -3.59
CA ILE A 106 8.06 -9.91 -3.05
C ILE A 106 7.50 -11.06 -3.89
N ASP A 107 8.32 -11.67 -4.73
CA ASP A 107 7.94 -12.78 -5.62
C ASP A 107 8.87 -14.00 -5.51
N GLY A 108 9.73 -14.00 -4.48
CA GLY A 108 10.71 -15.07 -4.23
C GLY A 108 12.04 -14.87 -4.97
N PHE A 109 12.11 -13.94 -5.89
CA PHE A 109 13.31 -13.61 -6.66
C PHE A 109 13.95 -12.30 -6.14
N PRO A 110 15.12 -11.88 -6.67
CA PRO A 110 15.78 -10.63 -6.25
C PRO A 110 14.86 -9.42 -6.40
N ILE A 111 14.74 -8.64 -5.34
CA ILE A 111 13.90 -7.44 -5.27
C ILE A 111 14.63 -6.27 -5.94
N TYR A 112 13.91 -5.46 -6.74
CA TYR A 112 14.37 -4.19 -7.23
C TYR A 112 14.49 -3.18 -6.08
N ARG A 113 15.70 -2.91 -5.63
CA ARG A 113 15.97 -2.14 -4.40
C ARG A 113 15.57 -0.69 -4.50
N GLU A 114 15.73 -0.08 -5.66
CA GLU A 114 15.37 1.32 -5.94
C GLU A 114 13.86 1.55 -5.88
N GLY A 115 13.07 0.49 -6.04
CA GLY A 115 11.61 0.52 -5.88
C GLY A 115 11.14 0.38 -4.43
N VAL A 116 12.04 0.12 -3.47
CA VAL A 116 11.71 0.12 -2.04
C VAL A 116 11.67 1.55 -1.54
N LYS A 117 10.50 2.02 -1.13
CA LYS A 117 10.38 3.34 -0.54
C LYS A 117 10.70 3.30 0.94
N VAL A 118 11.68 4.12 1.35
CA VAL A 118 12.08 4.30 2.75
C VAL A 118 11.67 5.69 3.21
N VAL A 119 10.95 5.77 4.32
CA VAL A 119 10.49 7.02 4.92
C VAL A 119 11.03 7.11 6.35
N SER A 120 11.80 8.16 6.65
CA SER A 120 12.25 8.46 8.01
C SER A 120 11.08 8.99 8.85
N VAL A 121 10.92 8.47 10.05
CA VAL A 121 9.92 8.94 11.03
C VAL A 121 10.47 10.10 11.88
N SER A 122 11.78 10.37 11.84
CA SER A 122 12.43 11.42 12.63
C SER A 122 12.11 12.85 12.14
N ASP A 123 11.77 12.99 10.87
CA ASP A 123 11.58 14.29 10.22
C ASP A 123 10.12 14.76 10.20
N ALA A 124 9.21 13.97 10.77
CA ALA A 124 7.81 14.33 10.92
C ALA A 124 7.66 15.20 12.18
N CYS A 125 7.15 16.40 11.97
CA CYS A 125 6.91 17.51 12.88
C CYS A 125 6.64 17.11 14.35
N SER A 126 7.43 17.65 15.28
CA SER A 126 7.16 17.61 16.71
C SER A 126 5.87 18.37 17.01
N VAL A 127 4.77 17.68 17.23
CA VAL A 127 3.61 18.28 17.90
C VAL A 127 4.01 18.46 19.36
N GLN A 128 4.22 19.72 19.77
CA GLN A 128 4.39 20.06 21.18
C GLN A 128 3.02 20.02 21.85
N ASP A 129 2.67 18.90 22.45
CA ASP A 129 1.58 18.86 23.43
C ASP A 129 2.06 19.58 24.71
N THR A 130 1.74 20.87 24.81
CA THR A 130 1.85 21.60 26.07
C THR A 130 0.71 21.17 26.98
N VAL A 131 1.01 20.26 27.91
CA VAL A 131 0.09 19.98 29.01
C VAL A 131 0.14 21.18 29.98
N PRO A 132 -0.98 21.85 30.29
CA PRO A 132 -0.97 22.92 31.25
C PRO A 132 -0.66 22.36 32.65
N ALA A 133 0.45 22.79 33.23
CA ALA A 133 0.81 22.45 34.60
C ALA A 133 -0.12 23.20 35.56
N SER A 134 -0.92 22.47 36.34
CA SER A 134 -1.57 23.02 37.53
C SER A 134 -0.56 23.09 38.66
N ASP A 135 -0.36 24.30 39.12
CA ASP A 135 0.28 24.80 40.35
C ASP A 135 1.22 23.92 41.19
N SER A 136 2.37 24.58 41.44
CA SER A 136 3.32 24.45 42.52
C SER A 136 4.26 23.20 42.54
N VAL A 137 5.47 23.43 42.13
CA VAL A 137 6.78 23.26 42.80
C VAL A 137 7.91 23.37 41.76
N SER A 138 8.87 24.23 42.03
CA SER A 138 10.05 24.49 41.23
C SER A 138 10.92 23.26 41.02
N ALA A 139 10.96 22.77 39.78
CA ALA A 139 12.11 22.07 39.21
C ALA A 139 12.01 22.18 37.69
N SER A 140 12.81 23.04 37.11
CA SER A 140 12.99 23.26 35.69
C SER A 140 13.55 22.02 35.01
N GLY A 141 12.70 21.27 34.38
CA GLY A 141 13.04 20.16 33.52
C GLY A 141 11.83 19.74 32.71
N THR A 142 11.49 20.54 31.68
CA THR A 142 10.46 20.13 30.72
C THR A 142 11.00 18.95 29.91
N ILE A 143 10.62 17.73 30.27
CA ILE A 143 10.86 16.55 29.42
C ILE A 143 9.85 16.65 28.28
N SER A 144 10.27 17.19 27.14
CA SER A 144 9.49 17.12 25.91
C SER A 144 9.56 15.67 25.38
N VAL A 145 8.55 14.86 25.65
CA VAL A 145 8.41 13.54 25.05
C VAL A 145 7.82 13.76 23.66
N SER A 146 8.62 13.53 22.63
CA SER A 146 8.11 13.53 21.27
C SER A 146 7.52 12.17 20.93
N SER A 147 6.33 12.18 20.34
CA SER A 147 5.68 10.95 19.83
C SER A 147 5.36 11.11 18.36
N SER A 148 5.38 10.00 17.62
CA SER A 148 4.92 9.94 16.25
C SER A 148 3.77 8.97 16.13
N GLU A 149 2.71 9.38 15.42
CA GLU A 149 1.60 8.50 15.07
C GLU A 149 1.88 7.85 13.71
N ILE A 150 1.80 6.53 13.65
CA ILE A 150 2.11 5.74 12.47
C ILE A 150 0.91 4.85 12.12
N VAL A 151 0.46 4.94 10.88
CA VAL A 151 -0.48 4.02 10.26
C VAL A 151 0.25 3.29 9.13
N LEU A 152 0.13 1.97 9.11
CA LEU A 152 0.60 1.11 8.03
C LEU A 152 -0.60 0.38 7.44
N ALA A 153 -0.73 0.38 6.11
CA ALA A 153 -1.85 -0.26 5.42
C ALA A 153 -1.43 -0.87 4.08
N SER A 154 -2.16 -1.90 3.65
CA SER A 154 -2.12 -2.38 2.26
C SER A 154 -2.87 -1.39 1.34
N ASP A 155 -2.83 -1.63 0.03
CA ASP A 155 -3.48 -0.83 -1.01
C ASP A 155 -5.01 -0.97 -1.08
N GLY A 156 -5.60 -1.79 -0.21
CA GLY A 156 -7.05 -2.06 -0.20
C GLY A 156 -7.93 -0.87 0.25
N TYR A 157 -7.34 0.24 0.67
CA TYR A 157 -8.05 1.48 0.99
C TYR A 157 -7.82 2.53 -0.11
N PRO A 158 -8.83 2.86 -0.96
CA PRO A 158 -8.73 3.97 -1.92
C PRO A 158 -8.38 5.31 -1.26
N PHE A 159 -8.87 5.52 -0.04
CA PHE A 159 -8.65 6.73 0.76
C PHE A 159 -8.26 6.35 2.18
N LEU A 160 -6.99 6.02 2.40
CA LEU A 160 -6.48 5.76 3.74
C LEU A 160 -6.62 6.99 4.65
N LYS A 161 -7.07 6.79 5.88
CA LYS A 161 -7.26 7.83 6.90
C LYS A 161 -6.49 7.49 8.18
N PRO A 162 -6.24 8.49 9.06
CA PRO A 162 -5.52 8.30 10.31
C PRO A 162 -6.16 7.31 11.28
N THR A 163 -7.45 7.03 11.15
CA THR A 163 -8.14 6.03 11.99
C THR A 163 -8.78 4.94 11.14
N LEU A 164 -8.87 3.71 11.68
CA LEU A 164 -9.53 2.59 11.02
C LEU A 164 -11.00 2.94 10.70
N ALA A 165 -11.72 3.51 11.67
CA ALA A 165 -13.12 3.88 11.47
C ALA A 165 -13.32 4.89 10.33
N ALA A 166 -12.42 5.88 10.20
CA ALA A 166 -12.49 6.85 9.11
C ALA A 166 -12.10 6.22 7.75
N SER A 167 -11.15 5.28 7.72
CA SER A 167 -10.78 4.53 6.52
C SER A 167 -11.92 3.63 6.03
N GLU A 168 -12.58 2.92 6.95
CA GLU A 168 -13.75 2.08 6.62
C GLU A 168 -14.95 2.93 6.17
N ALA A 169 -15.18 4.08 6.78
CA ALA A 169 -16.23 5.01 6.35
C ALA A 169 -15.95 5.55 4.94
N ALA A 170 -14.72 5.96 4.64
CA ALA A 170 -14.32 6.42 3.31
C ALA A 170 -14.42 5.31 2.26
N LEU A 171 -14.10 4.06 2.62
CA LEU A 171 -14.28 2.90 1.74
C LEU A 171 -15.76 2.65 1.44
N ALA A 172 -16.62 2.68 2.47
CA ALA A 172 -18.06 2.50 2.31
C ALA A 172 -18.69 3.60 1.44
N GLU A 173 -18.26 4.84 1.62
CA GLU A 173 -18.66 5.98 0.79
C GLU A 173 -18.21 5.81 -0.67
N GLN A 174 -16.98 5.39 -0.91
CA GLN A 174 -16.47 5.10 -2.25
C GLN A 174 -17.28 3.99 -2.93
N ILE A 175 -17.56 2.90 -2.24
CA ILE A 175 -18.37 1.80 -2.78
C ILE A 175 -19.80 2.27 -3.13
N ALA A 176 -20.39 3.11 -2.29
CA ALA A 176 -21.75 3.62 -2.53
C ALA A 176 -21.82 4.59 -3.70
N ASN A 177 -20.84 5.47 -3.86
CA ASN A 177 -20.86 6.57 -4.84
C ASN A 177 -20.19 6.21 -6.18
N ASP A 178 -19.15 5.37 -6.14
CA ASP A 178 -18.36 4.98 -7.31
C ASP A 178 -17.90 3.52 -7.22
N PRO A 179 -18.84 2.55 -7.26
CA PRO A 179 -18.53 1.14 -7.07
C PRO A 179 -17.60 0.57 -8.15
N GLN A 180 -17.48 1.26 -9.28
CA GLN A 180 -16.60 0.85 -10.37
C GLN A 180 -15.23 1.54 -10.37
N ASN A 181 -14.95 2.45 -9.44
CA ASN A 181 -13.68 3.19 -9.40
C ASN A 181 -13.35 3.86 -10.76
N ILE A 182 -14.27 4.68 -11.25
CA ILE A 182 -14.17 5.36 -12.54
C ILE A 182 -14.33 6.88 -12.44
N ARG A 183 -14.54 7.43 -11.24
CA ARG A 183 -14.80 8.87 -11.00
C ARG A 183 -13.88 9.46 -9.95
N SER A 184 -14.22 9.26 -8.68
CA SER A 184 -13.49 9.84 -7.53
C SER A 184 -12.16 9.15 -7.25
N PHE A 185 -12.08 7.87 -7.54
CA PHE A 185 -10.87 7.05 -7.50
C PHE A 185 -10.80 6.20 -8.76
N ILE A 186 -9.79 6.39 -9.59
CA ILE A 186 -9.64 5.66 -10.85
C ILE A 186 -8.74 4.46 -10.63
N ALA A 187 -9.29 3.24 -10.84
CA ALA A 187 -8.56 2.00 -10.66
C ALA A 187 -8.80 0.98 -11.79
N THR A 188 -7.94 -0.01 -11.87
CA THR A 188 -8.02 -1.10 -12.86
C THR A 188 -9.16 -2.08 -12.59
N LYS A 189 -9.79 -2.02 -11.41
CA LYS A 189 -10.92 -2.86 -11.01
C LYS A 189 -11.96 -2.06 -10.23
N GLY A 190 -13.22 -2.48 -10.28
CA GLY A 190 -14.30 -2.05 -9.42
C GLY A 190 -14.63 -3.08 -8.35
N ILE A 191 -15.73 -2.86 -7.62
CA ILE A 191 -16.26 -3.85 -6.67
C ILE A 191 -16.78 -5.08 -7.43
N VAL A 192 -16.47 -6.26 -6.91
CA VAL A 192 -17.06 -7.52 -7.38
C VAL A 192 -18.31 -7.80 -6.57
N GLU A 193 -19.35 -8.30 -7.20
CA GLU A 193 -20.61 -8.64 -6.54
C GLU A 193 -20.37 -9.61 -5.38
N GLY A 194 -20.95 -9.30 -4.23
CA GLY A 194 -20.78 -10.06 -2.97
C GLY A 194 -19.55 -9.66 -2.14
N ASN A 195 -18.64 -8.87 -2.68
CA ASN A 195 -17.48 -8.38 -1.93
C ASN A 195 -17.82 -7.13 -1.11
N LYS A 196 -17.11 -6.97 0.02
CA LYS A 196 -17.22 -5.81 0.92
C LYS A 196 -16.09 -4.80 0.72
N SER A 197 -15.19 -5.04 -0.22
CA SER A 197 -14.03 -4.22 -0.52
C SER A 197 -13.59 -4.43 -1.96
N PHE A 198 -12.84 -3.47 -2.51
CA PHE A 198 -12.22 -3.57 -3.83
C PHE A 198 -11.05 -4.55 -3.85
N ASP A 199 -10.37 -4.71 -2.70
CA ASP A 199 -9.25 -5.61 -2.48
C ASP A 199 -9.17 -6.07 -1.03
N ASP A 200 -8.27 -7.02 -0.73
CA ASP A 200 -7.88 -7.37 0.62
C ASP A 200 -7.23 -6.17 1.30
N ARG A 201 -7.52 -5.98 2.59
CA ARG A 201 -7.02 -4.81 3.32
C ARG A 201 -6.51 -5.15 4.69
N THR A 202 -5.42 -4.52 5.04
CA THR A 202 -4.78 -4.58 6.36
C THR A 202 -4.57 -3.17 6.86
N TYR A 203 -4.76 -2.96 8.16
CA TYR A 203 -4.59 -1.68 8.82
C TYR A 203 -3.95 -1.89 10.19
N ILE A 204 -2.85 -1.19 10.45
CA ILE A 204 -2.18 -1.15 11.76
C ILE A 204 -1.93 0.31 12.12
N ARG A 205 -2.30 0.72 13.33
CA ARG A 205 -2.02 2.05 13.88
C ARG A 205 -1.37 1.93 15.24
N PHE A 206 -0.32 2.70 15.46
CA PHE A 206 0.36 2.77 16.75
C PHE A 206 1.01 4.15 16.95
N VAL A 207 1.31 4.46 18.21
CA VAL A 207 2.09 5.65 18.60
C VAL A 207 3.46 5.17 19.04
N TYR A 208 4.50 5.79 18.51
CA TYR A 208 5.87 5.57 18.91
C TYR A 208 6.36 6.74 19.75
N TRP A 209 6.83 6.45 20.96
CA TRP A 209 7.42 7.41 21.90
C TRP A 209 8.93 7.35 21.80
N LYS A 210 9.58 8.52 21.68
CA LYS A 210 11.05 8.67 21.65
C LYS A 210 11.57 8.93 23.05
#